data_9afb12274288296e14b4773ae5ba98ab
#
_entry.id   9afb12274288296e14b4773ae5ba98ab
#
_cell.length_a   1.000
_cell.length_b   1.000
_cell.length_c   1.000
_cell.angle_alpha   90.00
_cell.angle_beta   90.00
_cell.angle_gamma   90.00
#
_symmetry.space_group_name_H-M   'P 1'
#
loop_
_entity.id
_entity.type
_entity.pdbx_description
1 polymer ?
#
loop_
_entity_poly.entity_id
_entity_poly.type
_entity_poly.pdbx_seq_one_letter_code
_entity_poly.pdbx_strand_id
1 'polypeptide(L)'
;MTEDKLALTFGALLHDIGKVVYRGSSAKGTHSKLGADFIEELAAQNADFEGTCGQKIVEQIRYHHAKEMSSASRLDDDSLAFVTYFADNISAGMDRKNEGDEQAAHFDRDVKLRKIFNIINGRHSDATIEHEDYNTIRERIHKGLAGM
;
A
#
# COMPACT_ATOMS: atom_id res chain seq x y z
N MET A 1 1.71 -8.80 21.26
CA MET A 1 2.49 -8.06 20.24
C MET A 1 2.46 -6.61 20.66
N THR A 2 3.56 -5.86 20.56
CA THR A 2 3.55 -4.43 20.87
C THR A 2 2.78 -3.65 19.81
N GLU A 3 2.25 -2.47 20.16
CA GLU A 3 1.53 -1.59 19.24
C GLU A 3 2.38 -1.27 17.99
N ASP A 4 3.66 -0.90 18.17
CA ASP A 4 4.56 -0.60 17.05
C ASP A 4 4.78 -1.79 16.11
N LYS A 5 4.90 -3.00 16.66
CA LYS A 5 4.99 -4.20 15.82
C LYS A 5 3.72 -4.45 15.01
N LEU A 6 2.57 -4.18 15.61
CA LEU A 6 1.28 -4.29 14.93
C LEU A 6 1.18 -3.23 13.82
N ALA A 7 1.47 -1.97 14.16
CA ALA A 7 1.45 -0.86 13.21
C ALA A 7 2.43 -1.08 12.05
N LEU A 8 3.66 -1.54 12.34
CA LEU A 8 4.64 -1.85 11.30
C LEU A 8 4.16 -2.98 10.39
N THR A 9 3.60 -4.05 10.97
CA THR A 9 3.09 -5.18 10.19
C THR A 9 1.97 -4.76 9.24
N PHE A 10 0.98 -4.02 9.72
CA PHE A 10 -0.11 -3.55 8.88
C PHE A 10 0.34 -2.45 7.90
N GLY A 11 1.18 -1.53 8.32
CA GLY A 11 1.73 -0.50 7.46
C GLY A 11 2.50 -1.09 6.29
N ALA A 12 3.41 -2.02 6.56
CA ALA A 12 4.17 -2.72 5.53
C ALA A 12 3.28 -3.58 4.61
N LEU A 13 2.27 -4.27 5.17
CA LEU A 13 1.33 -5.06 4.36
C LEU A 13 0.47 -4.18 3.45
N LEU A 14 0.06 -3.02 3.92
CA LEU A 14 -0.89 -2.15 3.25
C LEU A 14 -0.24 -0.96 2.50
N HIS A 15 1.10 -0.82 2.50
CA HIS A 15 1.76 0.36 1.92
C HIS A 15 1.32 0.62 0.47
N ASP A 16 1.07 -0.42 -0.29
CA ASP A 16 0.66 -0.37 -1.70
C ASP A 16 -0.86 -0.51 -1.93
N ILE A 17 -1.70 -0.50 -0.87
CA ILE A 17 -3.15 -0.66 -0.98
C ILE A 17 -3.78 0.36 -1.95
N GLY A 18 -3.20 1.53 -2.06
CA GLY A 18 -3.65 2.56 -2.99
C GLY A 18 -3.61 2.15 -4.45
N LYS A 19 -2.82 1.13 -4.85
CA LYS A 19 -2.85 0.55 -6.19
C LYS A 19 -4.19 -0.16 -6.47
N VAL A 20 -4.74 -0.81 -5.45
CA VAL A 20 -6.08 -1.44 -5.53
C VAL A 20 -7.16 -0.36 -5.56
N VAL A 21 -7.07 0.64 -4.68
CA VAL A 21 -8.00 1.78 -4.64
C VAL A 21 -8.02 2.52 -5.98
N TYR A 22 -6.84 2.83 -6.53
CA TYR A 22 -6.70 3.51 -7.82
C TYR A 22 -7.35 2.72 -8.97
N ARG A 23 -7.16 1.40 -9.01
CA ARG A 23 -7.75 0.54 -10.04
C ARG A 23 -9.25 0.29 -9.84
N GLY A 24 -9.69 0.20 -8.60
CA GLY A 24 -11.09 -0.07 -8.23
C GLY A 24 -11.98 1.16 -8.12
N SER A 25 -11.50 2.37 -8.49
CA SER A 25 -12.26 3.59 -8.37
C SER A 25 -11.91 4.60 -9.47
N SER A 26 -12.67 5.68 -9.57
CA SER A 26 -12.36 6.83 -10.43
C SER A 26 -11.46 7.87 -9.76
N ALA A 27 -10.94 7.59 -8.56
CA ALA A 27 -10.11 8.50 -7.78
C ALA A 27 -8.82 8.87 -8.53
N LYS A 28 -8.37 10.11 -8.34
CA LYS A 28 -7.15 10.66 -8.95
C LYS A 28 -6.14 10.96 -7.86
N GLY A 29 -4.88 10.66 -8.13
CA GLY A 29 -3.78 10.94 -7.20
C GLY A 29 -2.71 9.86 -7.26
N THR A 30 -1.65 10.02 -6.45
CA THR A 30 -0.65 8.96 -6.26
C THR A 30 -1.27 7.81 -5.44
N HIS A 31 -0.80 6.59 -5.67
CA HIS A 31 -1.33 5.45 -4.91
C HIS A 31 -1.01 5.57 -3.41
N SER A 32 0.11 6.18 -3.03
CA SER A 32 0.45 6.49 -1.63
C SER A 32 -0.61 7.38 -0.98
N LYS A 33 -1.02 8.47 -1.67
CA LYS A 33 -2.10 9.33 -1.18
C LYS A 33 -3.43 8.59 -1.10
N LEU A 34 -3.84 7.92 -2.16
CA LEU A 34 -5.13 7.22 -2.22
C LEU A 34 -5.23 6.09 -1.19
N GLY A 35 -4.12 5.38 -0.95
CA GLY A 35 -4.06 4.36 0.07
C GLY A 35 -4.17 4.94 1.48
N ALA A 36 -3.46 6.03 1.75
CA ALA A 36 -3.54 6.72 3.04
C ALA A 36 -4.95 7.26 3.31
N ASP A 37 -5.54 7.97 2.34
CA ASP A 37 -6.90 8.51 2.45
C ASP A 37 -7.93 7.39 2.72
N PHE A 38 -7.79 6.24 2.06
CA PHE A 38 -8.64 5.06 2.27
C PHE A 38 -8.54 4.50 3.69
N ILE A 39 -7.34 4.43 4.25
CA ILE A 39 -7.14 3.95 5.64
C ILE A 39 -7.58 5.01 6.66
N GLU A 40 -7.38 6.31 6.40
CA GLU A 40 -7.91 7.39 7.24
C GLU A 40 -9.45 7.33 7.33
N GLU A 41 -10.12 7.10 6.21
CA GLU A 41 -11.59 6.94 6.19
C GLU A 41 -12.05 5.75 7.04
N LEU A 42 -11.32 4.62 6.96
CA LEU A 42 -11.59 3.45 7.79
C LEU A 42 -11.34 3.71 9.27
N ALA A 43 -10.24 4.39 9.61
CA ALA A 43 -9.91 4.74 10.99
C ALA A 43 -10.99 5.65 11.60
N ALA A 44 -11.46 6.64 10.84
CA ALA A 44 -12.53 7.53 11.29
C ALA A 44 -13.87 6.80 11.59
N GLN A 45 -14.06 5.60 11.01
CA GLN A 45 -15.24 4.77 11.23
C GLN A 45 -15.05 3.72 12.35
N ASN A 46 -13.81 3.54 12.82
CA ASN A 46 -13.45 2.54 13.85
C ASN A 46 -12.50 3.16 14.88
N ALA A 47 -13.05 3.59 16.01
CA ALA A 47 -12.29 4.27 17.05
C ALA A 47 -11.20 3.38 17.68
N ASP A 48 -11.41 2.07 17.74
CA ASP A 48 -10.41 1.14 18.30
C ASP A 48 -9.20 1.04 17.38
N PHE A 49 -9.41 1.02 16.06
CA PHE A 49 -8.35 1.05 15.06
C PHE A 49 -7.59 2.38 15.07
N GLU A 50 -8.31 3.50 15.10
CA GLU A 50 -7.71 4.85 15.18
C GLU A 50 -6.85 5.00 16.43
N GLY A 51 -7.39 4.61 17.60
CA GLY A 51 -6.71 4.77 18.89
C GLY A 51 -5.48 3.90 19.08
N THR A 52 -5.40 2.77 18.38
CA THR A 52 -4.32 1.78 18.59
C THR A 52 -3.11 2.03 17.71
N CYS A 53 -3.30 2.22 16.41
CA CYS A 53 -2.16 2.35 15.49
C CYS A 53 -2.50 3.05 14.16
N GLY A 54 -3.71 3.59 14.03
CA GLY A 54 -4.22 4.13 12.76
C GLY A 54 -3.29 5.16 12.13
N GLN A 55 -2.87 6.17 12.89
CA GLN A 55 -1.97 7.21 12.41
C GLN A 55 -0.62 6.65 11.93
N LYS A 56 -0.02 5.72 12.69
CA LYS A 56 1.26 5.10 12.35
C LYS A 56 1.17 4.29 11.05
N ILE A 57 0.03 3.64 10.79
CA ILE A 57 -0.22 2.91 9.55
C ILE A 57 -0.39 3.89 8.38
N VAL A 58 -1.19 4.93 8.56
CA VAL A 58 -1.42 5.97 7.55
C VAL A 58 -0.11 6.63 7.12
N GLU A 59 0.78 6.98 8.05
CA GLU A 59 2.08 7.59 7.75
C GLU A 59 2.96 6.65 6.90
N GLN A 60 3.02 5.37 7.22
CA GLN A 60 3.75 4.39 6.45
C GLN A 60 3.24 4.31 5.00
N ILE A 61 1.92 4.31 4.81
CA ILE A 61 1.31 4.26 3.48
C ILE A 61 1.52 5.57 2.72
N ARG A 62 1.40 6.72 3.38
CA ARG A 62 1.52 8.04 2.76
C ARG A 62 2.94 8.35 2.31
N TYR A 63 3.93 7.93 3.08
CA TYR A 63 5.32 8.37 2.94
C TYR A 63 6.30 7.28 2.51
N HIS A 64 5.85 6.16 1.96
CA HIS A 64 6.74 5.08 1.51
C HIS A 64 7.54 5.40 0.23
N HIS A 65 7.35 6.55 -0.39
CA HIS A 65 8.13 7.00 -1.55
C HIS A 65 8.95 8.25 -1.26
N ALA A 66 10.11 8.37 -1.93
CA ALA A 66 11.05 9.47 -1.73
C ALA A 66 10.43 10.86 -1.91
N LYS A 67 9.55 11.02 -2.89
CA LYS A 67 8.88 12.30 -3.19
C LYS A 67 7.97 12.73 -2.04
N GLU A 68 7.14 11.83 -1.57
CA GLU A 68 6.22 12.06 -0.46
C GLU A 68 6.99 12.23 0.86
N MET A 69 8.00 11.38 1.09
CA MET A 69 8.86 11.46 2.26
C MET A 69 9.57 12.82 2.35
N SER A 70 10.13 13.32 1.25
CA SER A 70 10.81 14.62 1.23
C SER A 70 9.89 15.81 1.45
N SER A 71 8.60 15.65 1.23
CA SER A 71 7.57 16.68 1.46
C SER A 71 6.89 16.60 2.82
N ALA A 72 7.23 15.59 3.63
CA ALA A 72 6.66 15.39 4.95
C ALA A 72 7.17 16.45 5.93
N SER A 73 6.29 17.35 6.36
CA SER A 73 6.64 18.44 7.27
C SER A 73 6.40 18.13 8.75
N ARG A 74 5.88 16.95 9.07
CA ARG A 74 5.42 16.59 10.43
C ARG A 74 5.66 15.12 10.80
N LEU A 75 6.60 14.44 10.15
CA LEU A 75 7.01 13.12 10.60
C LEU A 75 7.97 13.28 11.78
N ASP A 76 7.71 12.54 12.85
CA ASP A 76 8.63 12.40 13.97
C ASP A 76 9.87 11.60 13.54
N ASP A 77 11.01 11.87 14.16
CA ASP A 77 12.30 11.23 13.80
C ASP A 77 12.30 9.70 13.97
N ASP A 78 11.38 9.17 14.80
CA ASP A 78 11.18 7.75 15.06
C ASP A 78 9.97 7.15 14.31
N SER A 79 9.41 7.86 13.33
CA SER A 79 8.25 7.37 12.56
C SER A 79 8.56 6.05 11.85
N LEU A 80 7.65 5.09 11.97
CA LEU A 80 7.71 3.80 11.26
C LEU A 80 7.68 3.96 9.73
N ALA A 81 7.27 5.11 9.22
CA ALA A 81 7.30 5.42 7.79
C ALA A 81 8.72 5.29 7.20
N PHE A 82 9.76 5.63 7.97
CA PHE A 82 11.14 5.44 7.53
C PHE A 82 11.49 3.97 7.32
N VAL A 83 11.03 3.10 8.20
CA VAL A 83 11.28 1.65 8.11
C VAL A 83 10.64 1.09 6.83
N THR A 84 9.37 1.43 6.58
CA THR A 84 8.64 0.99 5.39
C THR A 84 9.28 1.56 4.11
N TYR A 85 9.66 2.85 4.11
CA TYR A 85 10.36 3.48 3.00
C TYR A 85 11.67 2.76 2.64
N PHE A 86 12.52 2.48 3.62
CA PHE A 86 13.78 1.78 3.36
C PHE A 86 13.56 0.34 2.91
N ALA A 87 12.63 -0.38 3.54
CA ALA A 87 12.33 -1.77 3.18
C ALA A 87 11.81 -1.88 1.73
N ASP A 88 10.89 -1.01 1.33
CA ASP A 88 10.36 -0.97 -0.03
C ASP A 88 11.47 -0.63 -1.04
N ASN A 89 12.31 0.37 -0.77
CA ASN A 89 13.41 0.74 -1.66
C ASN A 89 14.46 -0.36 -1.80
N ILE A 90 14.79 -1.08 -0.72
CA ILE A 90 15.72 -2.21 -0.77
C ILE A 90 15.13 -3.33 -1.64
N SER A 91 13.86 -3.67 -1.42
CA SER A 91 13.16 -4.69 -2.18
C SER A 91 13.10 -4.33 -3.68
N ALA A 92 12.64 -3.13 -4.00
CA ALA A 92 12.58 -2.64 -5.37
C ALA A 92 13.97 -2.48 -6.04
N GLY A 93 15.01 -2.16 -5.25
CA GLY A 93 16.38 -2.05 -5.74
C GLY A 93 16.99 -3.39 -6.13
N MET A 94 16.59 -4.48 -5.50
CA MET A 94 17.00 -5.83 -5.89
C MET A 94 16.36 -6.24 -7.22
N ASP A 95 15.12 -5.90 -7.46
CA ASP A 95 14.42 -6.22 -8.71
C ASP A 95 14.97 -5.43 -9.90
N ARG A 96 15.26 -4.13 -9.71
CA ARG A 96 15.79 -3.26 -10.78
C ARG A 96 17.17 -3.65 -11.28
N LYS A 97 18.00 -4.30 -10.48
CA LYS A 97 19.34 -4.79 -10.91
C LYS A 97 19.27 -5.88 -11.97
N ASN A 98 18.12 -6.54 -12.09
CA ASN A 98 17.93 -7.64 -13.04
C ASN A 98 17.33 -7.20 -14.38
N GLU A 99 16.79 -6.00 -14.49
CA GLU A 99 15.99 -5.61 -15.67
C GLU A 99 16.62 -4.56 -16.58
N GLY A 100 17.72 -3.93 -16.24
CA GLY A 100 18.47 -3.04 -17.15
C GLY A 100 17.70 -1.85 -17.78
N ASP A 101 16.49 -1.56 -17.31
CA ASP A 101 15.62 -0.54 -17.87
C ASP A 101 15.50 0.69 -16.97
N GLU A 102 16.13 1.78 -17.43
CA GLU A 102 16.02 3.13 -16.85
C GLU A 102 14.68 3.83 -17.17
N GLN A 103 13.71 3.15 -17.72
CA GLN A 103 12.38 3.76 -17.94
C GLN A 103 11.59 3.67 -16.64
N ALA A 104 11.41 4.82 -16.01
CA ALA A 104 10.44 4.97 -14.92
C ALA A 104 9.10 4.43 -15.39
N ALA A 105 8.75 3.22 -14.96
CA ALA A 105 7.53 2.57 -15.33
C ALA A 105 6.36 3.47 -14.90
N HIS A 106 5.75 4.14 -15.86
CA HIS A 106 4.56 4.93 -15.61
C HIS A 106 3.47 3.96 -15.15
N PHE A 107 2.94 4.19 -13.94
CA PHE A 107 1.89 3.36 -13.39
C PHE A 107 0.65 3.46 -14.27
N ASP A 108 0.43 2.44 -15.09
CA ASP A 108 -0.70 2.36 -16.01
C ASP A 108 -1.88 1.66 -15.33
N ARG A 109 -3.02 2.37 -15.26
CA ARG A 109 -4.27 1.84 -14.69
C ARG A 109 -4.79 0.64 -15.47
N ASP A 110 -4.57 0.61 -16.78
CA ASP A 110 -5.12 -0.40 -17.67
C ASP A 110 -4.32 -1.70 -17.69
N VAL A 111 -3.08 -1.67 -17.19
CA VAL A 111 -2.27 -2.89 -17.00
C VAL A 111 -2.83 -3.69 -15.84
N LYS A 112 -3.30 -4.91 -16.16
CA LYS A 112 -3.86 -5.83 -15.18
C LYS A 112 -2.76 -6.39 -14.27
N LEU A 113 -3.01 -6.39 -12.95
CA LEU A 113 -2.11 -7.04 -12.00
C LEU A 113 -2.19 -8.56 -12.14
N ARG A 114 -1.03 -9.23 -12.05
CA ARG A 114 -0.98 -10.69 -12.03
C ARG A 114 -1.39 -11.22 -10.66
N LYS A 115 -1.98 -12.41 -10.63
CA LYS A 115 -2.31 -13.12 -9.38
C LYS A 115 -1.03 -13.71 -8.79
N ILE A 116 -0.32 -12.93 -8.00
CA ILE A 116 1.03 -13.25 -7.50
C ILE A 116 1.09 -14.57 -6.72
N PHE A 117 0.02 -14.93 -6.00
CA PHE A 117 -0.03 -16.21 -5.28
C PHE A 117 -0.01 -17.43 -6.21
N ASN A 118 -0.46 -17.29 -7.45
CA ASN A 118 -0.33 -18.35 -8.45
C ASN A 118 1.14 -18.54 -8.85
N ILE A 119 1.90 -17.47 -8.96
CA ILE A 119 3.32 -17.50 -9.30
C ILE A 119 4.11 -18.12 -8.15
N ILE A 120 3.87 -17.69 -6.91
CA ILE A 120 4.55 -18.21 -5.70
C ILE A 120 4.26 -19.71 -5.51
N ASN A 121 3.06 -20.17 -5.82
CA ASN A 121 2.70 -21.58 -5.72
C ASN A 121 3.14 -22.44 -6.93
N GLY A 122 4.00 -21.92 -7.80
CA GLY A 122 4.49 -22.64 -8.98
C GLY A 122 3.44 -22.87 -10.07
N ARG A 123 2.28 -22.25 -9.94
CA ARG A 123 1.26 -22.26 -10.98
C ARG A 123 1.59 -21.16 -11.99
N HIS A 124 2.24 -21.53 -13.07
CA HIS A 124 2.56 -20.61 -14.18
C HIS A 124 1.28 -20.25 -14.96
N SER A 125 0.37 -19.54 -14.30
CA SER A 125 -0.81 -19.03 -14.98
C SER A 125 -0.63 -17.53 -15.17
N ASP A 126 -0.81 -17.06 -16.40
CA ASP A 126 -0.87 -15.62 -16.74
C ASP A 126 -2.18 -14.95 -16.26
N ALA A 127 -2.86 -15.59 -15.30
CA ALA A 127 -4.10 -15.08 -14.76
C ALA A 127 -3.90 -13.69 -14.15
N THR A 128 -4.66 -12.75 -14.62
CA THR A 128 -4.70 -11.37 -14.16
C THR A 128 -5.94 -11.11 -13.29
N ILE A 129 -5.93 -10.01 -12.58
CA ILE A 129 -7.10 -9.51 -11.84
C ILE A 129 -7.84 -8.53 -12.75
N GLU A 130 -9.13 -8.75 -12.98
CA GLU A 130 -9.97 -7.84 -13.77
C GLU A 130 -10.33 -6.58 -12.97
N HIS A 131 -10.72 -5.48 -13.65
CA HIS A 131 -11.10 -4.23 -12.98
C HIS A 131 -12.26 -4.40 -11.99
N GLU A 132 -13.23 -5.22 -12.33
CA GLU A 132 -14.35 -5.56 -11.44
C GLU A 132 -13.87 -6.26 -10.17
N ASP A 133 -12.86 -7.13 -10.28
CA ASP A 133 -12.25 -7.80 -9.12
C ASP A 133 -11.57 -6.79 -8.19
N TYR A 134 -10.96 -5.73 -8.72
CA TYR A 134 -10.32 -4.69 -7.89
C TYR A 134 -11.32 -3.95 -7.03
N ASN A 135 -12.49 -3.61 -7.57
CA ASN A 135 -13.55 -2.98 -6.79
C ASN A 135 -14.04 -3.92 -5.69
N THR A 136 -14.28 -5.17 -6.03
CA THR A 136 -14.67 -6.20 -5.07
C THR A 136 -13.63 -6.40 -3.98
N ILE A 137 -12.34 -6.44 -4.34
CA ILE A 137 -11.23 -6.55 -3.39
C ILE A 137 -11.22 -5.35 -2.46
N ARG A 138 -11.33 -4.13 -2.99
CA ARG A 138 -11.39 -2.89 -2.20
C ARG A 138 -12.52 -2.93 -1.17
N GLU A 139 -13.73 -3.30 -1.60
CA GLU A 139 -14.90 -3.39 -0.71
C GLU A 139 -14.73 -4.47 0.36
N ARG A 140 -14.13 -5.60 0.03
CA ARG A 140 -13.84 -6.66 1.00
C ARG A 140 -12.80 -6.23 2.03
N ILE A 141 -11.75 -5.54 1.61
CA ILE A 141 -10.74 -4.98 2.52
C ILE A 141 -11.42 -3.95 3.43
N HIS A 142 -12.23 -3.04 2.86
CA HIS A 142 -12.97 -2.06 3.65
C HIS A 142 -13.84 -2.72 4.72
N LYS A 143 -14.64 -3.71 4.34
CA LYS A 143 -15.49 -4.45 5.29
C LYS A 143 -14.68 -5.22 6.34
N GLY A 144 -13.57 -5.84 5.93
CA GLY A 144 -12.71 -6.60 6.83
C GLY A 144 -12.07 -5.70 7.90
N LEU A 145 -11.55 -4.55 7.51
CA LEU A 145 -10.90 -3.61 8.43
C LEU A 145 -11.91 -2.84 9.29
N ALA A 146 -13.09 -2.50 8.76
CA ALA A 146 -14.14 -1.83 9.51
C ALA A 146 -14.80 -2.73 10.57
N GLY A 147 -14.66 -4.05 10.45
CA GLY A 147 -15.20 -5.04 11.42
C GLY A 147 -14.20 -5.51 12.47
N MET A 148 -12.98 -4.98 12.46
CA MET A 148 -11.96 -5.23 13.49
C MET A 148 -12.15 -4.30 14.69
#